data_9801766ab1047cf9358aac3d7d32f748
#
_entry.id   9801766ab1047cf9358aac3d7d32f748
#
_cell.length_a   1.000
_cell.length_b   1.000
_cell.length_c   1.000
_cell.angle_alpha   90.00
_cell.angle_beta   90.00
_cell.angle_gamma   90.00
#
_symmetry.space_group_name_H-M   'P 1'
#
loop_
_entity.id
_entity.type
_entity.pdbx_description
1 polymer ?
#
loop_
_entity_poly.entity_id
_entity_poly.type
_entity_poly.pdbx_seq_one_letter_code
_entity_poly.pdbx_strand_id
1 'polypeptide(L)'
;MRLIISLVVASALAAQTKVGPAHGHLVIAGGGTLGPEIVGRFIALAGGVDAPIVIIPTADDRDQFPADYAATSFLAKAGAKHVTMLHTRNKADSGTDAFVAVLQQAGGIWFTGGRHWRLVDSYLGTRVQRELMALLERGGVIGGTSAGATIQGSFMVRGARSGNTIMIDQEYHDGLGFLRGVAIDQHLLTRQRERDMLPVVELHPELLGLGLDEGTAIIVTGDRFEVVGVSKVAIYEHAKPHYFLSAGGQFDLAKRLKVSK
;
A
#
# COMPACT_ATOMS: atom_id res chain seq x y z
N MET A 1 -44.34 -41.23 -25.87
CA MET A 1 -43.46 -41.05 -24.72
C MET A 1 -42.41 -39.98 -25.10
N ARG A 2 -42.64 -38.68 -24.74
CA ARG A 2 -41.75 -37.57 -25.07
C ARG A 2 -40.83 -37.32 -23.91
N LEU A 3 -39.52 -37.52 -24.14
CA LEU A 3 -38.51 -37.24 -23.18
C LEU A 3 -38.24 -35.72 -23.13
N ILE A 4 -38.52 -35.07 -22.00
CA ILE A 4 -38.16 -33.66 -21.74
C ILE A 4 -36.77 -33.69 -21.12
N ILE A 5 -35.76 -33.24 -21.89
CA ILE A 5 -34.40 -32.99 -21.39
C ILE A 5 -34.37 -31.58 -20.81
N SER A 6 -34.40 -31.50 -19.48
CA SER A 6 -34.19 -30.23 -18.78
C SER A 6 -32.71 -29.89 -18.82
N LEU A 7 -32.35 -28.85 -19.56
CA LEU A 7 -31.01 -28.26 -19.58
C LEU A 7 -30.82 -27.42 -18.32
N VAL A 8 -30.08 -27.91 -17.36
CA VAL A 8 -29.66 -27.12 -16.19
C VAL A 8 -28.48 -26.23 -16.62
N VAL A 9 -28.75 -24.95 -16.85
CA VAL A 9 -27.73 -23.96 -17.07
C VAL A 9 -27.15 -23.60 -15.68
N ALA A 10 -26.01 -24.18 -15.36
CA ALA A 10 -25.22 -23.75 -14.19
C ALA A 10 -24.57 -22.41 -14.50
N SER A 11 -25.13 -21.32 -13.96
CA SER A 11 -24.50 -20.02 -13.96
C SER A 11 -23.28 -20.09 -13.05
N ALA A 12 -22.10 -20.23 -13.64
CA ALA A 12 -20.85 -20.01 -12.93
C ALA A 12 -20.79 -18.54 -12.52
N LEU A 13 -21.07 -18.22 -11.25
CA LEU A 13 -20.67 -16.94 -10.66
C LEU A 13 -19.14 -16.92 -10.70
N ALA A 14 -18.59 -16.20 -11.68
CA ALA A 14 -17.17 -15.86 -11.65
C ALA A 14 -16.92 -15.12 -10.33
N ALA A 15 -16.12 -15.72 -9.45
CA ALA A 15 -15.69 -15.05 -8.23
C ALA A 15 -15.02 -13.74 -8.64
N GLN A 16 -15.65 -12.61 -8.28
CA GLN A 16 -15.14 -11.29 -8.58
C GLN A 16 -13.77 -11.17 -7.90
N THR A 17 -12.71 -11.01 -8.69
CA THR A 17 -11.33 -10.88 -8.18
C THR A 17 -11.27 -9.67 -7.28
N LYS A 18 -11.07 -9.88 -5.97
CA LYS A 18 -10.91 -8.80 -4.99
C LYS A 18 -9.63 -8.03 -5.29
N VAL A 19 -9.72 -6.71 -5.32
CA VAL A 19 -8.61 -5.78 -5.54
C VAL A 19 -7.85 -5.53 -4.23
N GLY A 20 -8.58 -5.23 -3.18
CA GLY A 20 -8.03 -5.00 -1.85
C GLY A 20 -7.87 -6.26 -1.01
N PRO A 21 -7.33 -6.14 0.22
CA PRO A 21 -7.16 -7.28 1.12
C PRO A 21 -8.51 -7.83 1.57
N ALA A 22 -8.62 -9.17 1.69
CA ALA A 22 -9.86 -9.82 2.14
C ALA A 22 -10.17 -9.48 3.60
N HIS A 23 -9.14 -9.32 4.40
CA HIS A 23 -9.16 -8.95 5.81
C HIS A 23 -8.11 -7.85 6.05
N GLY A 24 -8.16 -7.23 7.23
CA GLY A 24 -7.22 -6.17 7.57
C GLY A 24 -7.41 -4.89 6.76
N HIS A 25 -6.42 -4.01 6.85
CA HIS A 25 -6.52 -2.66 6.33
C HIS A 25 -5.21 -2.18 5.71
N LEU A 26 -5.30 -1.21 4.78
CA LEU A 26 -4.14 -0.49 4.29
C LEU A 26 -4.27 1.00 4.60
N VAL A 27 -3.15 1.65 4.96
CA VAL A 27 -3.04 3.10 5.07
C VAL A 27 -1.95 3.56 4.12
N ILE A 28 -2.36 4.12 2.99
CA ILE A 28 -1.47 4.46 1.89
C ILE A 28 -1.35 5.99 1.82
N ALA A 29 -0.19 6.54 2.19
CA ALA A 29 0.01 7.98 2.32
C ALA A 29 0.98 8.53 1.27
N GLY A 30 0.60 9.63 0.60
CA GLY A 30 1.34 10.20 -0.52
C GLY A 30 2.70 10.81 -0.16
N GLY A 31 2.98 11.11 1.10
CA GLY A 31 4.26 11.68 1.52
C GLY A 31 4.11 12.92 2.39
N GLY A 32 5.22 13.62 2.59
CA GLY A 32 5.26 14.83 3.41
C GLY A 32 4.99 14.56 4.89
N THR A 33 4.56 15.60 5.61
CA THR A 33 4.16 15.48 7.02
C THR A 33 2.76 14.88 7.09
N LEU A 34 2.63 13.78 7.82
CA LEU A 34 1.36 13.12 8.04
C LEU A 34 0.62 13.80 9.21
N GLY A 35 -0.61 14.22 8.95
CA GLY A 35 -1.48 14.79 9.99
C GLY A 35 -1.89 13.76 11.05
N PRO A 36 -2.33 14.24 12.24
CA PRO A 36 -2.73 13.36 13.35
C PRO A 36 -3.89 12.44 12.99
N GLU A 37 -4.74 12.83 12.05
CA GLU A 37 -5.84 12.00 11.56
C GLU A 37 -5.31 10.72 10.88
N ILE A 38 -4.34 10.83 9.98
CA ILE A 38 -3.76 9.68 9.27
C ILE A 38 -3.06 8.75 10.26
N VAL A 39 -2.20 9.33 11.11
CA VAL A 39 -1.41 8.56 12.08
C VAL A 39 -2.31 7.91 13.13
N GLY A 40 -3.31 8.64 13.64
CA GLY A 40 -4.27 8.13 14.61
C GLY A 40 -5.14 7.00 14.04
N ARG A 41 -5.58 7.11 12.77
CA ARG A 41 -6.31 6.02 12.10
C ARG A 41 -5.44 4.76 11.94
N PHE A 42 -4.16 4.90 11.58
CA PHE A 42 -3.26 3.76 11.53
C PHE A 42 -3.09 3.09 12.88
N ILE A 43 -2.82 3.86 13.96
CA ILE A 43 -2.67 3.32 15.33
C ILE A 43 -3.95 2.63 15.78
N ALA A 44 -5.12 3.23 15.54
CA ALA A 44 -6.41 2.62 15.89
C ALA A 44 -6.62 1.27 15.15
N LEU A 45 -6.32 1.21 13.85
CA LEU A 45 -6.43 -0.01 13.04
C LEU A 45 -5.39 -1.08 13.43
N ALA A 46 -4.25 -0.68 13.99
CA ALA A 46 -3.25 -1.60 14.53
C ALA A 46 -3.69 -2.27 15.85
N GLY A 47 -4.79 -1.81 16.47
CA GLY A 47 -5.30 -2.29 17.76
C GLY A 47 -5.12 -1.29 18.89
N GLY A 48 -4.80 -0.03 18.61
CA GLY A 48 -4.64 1.05 19.56
C GLY A 48 -3.18 1.29 20.00
N VAL A 49 -3.03 2.19 20.98
CA VAL A 49 -1.70 2.66 21.42
C VAL A 49 -0.84 1.58 22.10
N ASP A 50 -1.46 0.54 22.62
CA ASP A 50 -0.80 -0.61 23.26
C ASP A 50 -0.51 -1.76 22.30
N ALA A 51 -0.89 -1.64 21.01
CA ALA A 51 -0.62 -2.67 20.01
C ALA A 51 0.86 -2.69 19.61
N PRO A 52 1.44 -3.88 19.37
CA PRO A 52 2.78 -3.98 18.77
C PRO A 52 2.78 -3.44 17.34
N ILE A 53 3.60 -2.43 17.10
CA ILE A 53 3.76 -1.82 15.77
C ILE A 53 5.20 -1.99 15.31
N VAL A 54 5.38 -2.38 14.05
CA VAL A 54 6.70 -2.49 13.43
C VAL A 54 6.89 -1.37 12.42
N ILE A 55 7.99 -0.62 12.54
CA ILE A 55 8.40 0.36 11.53
C ILE A 55 9.53 -0.22 10.68
N ILE A 56 9.38 -0.12 9.36
CA ILE A 56 10.34 -0.67 8.38
C ILE A 56 10.93 0.49 7.57
N PRO A 57 12.14 0.96 7.92
CA PRO A 57 12.79 2.09 7.24
C PRO A 57 13.67 1.66 6.05
N THR A 58 13.57 0.44 5.55
CA THR A 58 14.49 -0.14 4.56
C THR A 58 14.56 0.63 3.23
N ALA A 59 13.52 1.41 2.89
CA ALA A 59 13.56 2.29 1.73
C ALA A 59 14.54 3.48 1.85
N ASP A 60 14.84 3.92 3.08
CA ASP A 60 15.78 5.01 3.37
C ASP A 60 17.17 4.73 2.77
N ASP A 61 18.01 5.73 2.59
CA ASP A 61 19.37 5.57 2.05
C ASP A 61 20.39 5.15 3.10
N ARG A 62 20.08 5.26 4.38
CA ARG A 62 20.91 4.82 5.49
C ARG A 62 20.93 3.30 5.61
N ASP A 63 22.10 2.75 5.90
CA ASP A 63 22.26 1.32 6.21
C ASP A 63 22.18 1.03 7.72
N GLN A 64 22.34 2.07 8.54
CA GLN A 64 22.27 1.98 9.99
C GLN A 64 21.36 3.08 10.54
N PHE A 65 20.62 2.73 11.58
CA PHE A 65 19.71 3.62 12.26
C PHE A 65 20.11 3.75 13.73
N PRO A 66 19.84 4.90 14.38
CA PRO A 66 20.03 5.06 15.82
C PRO A 66 19.26 3.99 16.59
N ALA A 67 19.83 3.56 17.74
CA ALA A 67 19.19 2.53 18.58
C ALA A 67 17.79 2.96 19.07
N ASP A 68 17.55 4.26 19.20
CA ASP A 68 16.28 4.87 19.62
C ASP A 68 15.36 5.23 18.45
N TYR A 69 15.68 4.83 17.22
CA TYR A 69 14.91 5.19 16.02
C TYR A 69 13.41 4.89 16.15
N ALA A 70 13.06 3.71 16.67
CA ALA A 70 11.66 3.33 16.88
C ALA A 70 11.00 4.22 17.94
N ALA A 71 11.69 4.50 19.06
CA ALA A 71 11.19 5.31 20.17
C ALA A 71 11.06 6.80 19.80
N THR A 72 11.86 7.29 18.85
CA THR A 72 11.82 8.68 18.36
C THR A 72 10.97 8.85 17.10
N SER A 73 10.38 7.77 16.60
CA SER A 73 9.55 7.76 15.39
C SER A 73 8.29 8.62 15.56
N PHE A 74 7.71 9.02 14.43
CA PHE A 74 6.43 9.75 14.43
C PHE A 74 5.28 8.93 15.04
N LEU A 75 5.34 7.59 14.97
CA LEU A 75 4.36 6.70 15.59
C LEU A 75 4.45 6.75 17.13
N ALA A 76 5.66 6.68 17.68
CA ALA A 76 5.87 6.80 19.12
C ALA A 76 5.46 8.20 19.62
N LYS A 77 5.81 9.27 18.89
CA LYS A 77 5.37 10.64 19.18
C LYS A 77 3.86 10.83 19.14
N ALA A 78 3.15 10.02 18.35
CA ALA A 78 1.69 10.00 18.27
C ALA A 78 1.05 9.12 19.37
N GLY A 79 1.83 8.54 20.29
CA GLY A 79 1.37 7.79 21.44
C GLY A 79 1.45 6.27 21.34
N ALA A 80 1.94 5.69 20.24
CA ALA A 80 2.17 4.25 20.16
C ALA A 80 3.28 3.84 21.15
N LYS A 81 2.98 2.89 22.06
CA LYS A 81 3.88 2.52 23.17
C LYS A 81 4.86 1.41 22.81
N HIS A 82 4.50 0.54 21.87
CA HIS A 82 5.28 -0.64 21.49
C HIS A 82 5.66 -0.59 20.01
N VAL A 83 6.60 0.31 19.68
CA VAL A 83 7.15 0.46 18.33
C VAL A 83 8.49 -0.24 18.26
N THR A 84 8.63 -1.19 17.31
CA THR A 84 9.88 -1.91 17.03
C THR A 84 10.34 -1.59 15.62
N MET A 85 11.63 -1.34 15.44
CA MET A 85 12.23 -1.19 14.10
C MET A 85 12.64 -2.55 13.56
N LEU A 86 12.33 -2.81 12.27
CA LEU A 86 12.79 -3.97 11.54
C LEU A 86 13.46 -3.53 10.25
N HIS A 87 14.74 -3.85 10.07
CA HIS A 87 15.51 -3.45 8.91
C HIS A 87 16.53 -4.51 8.51
N THR A 88 16.57 -4.83 7.23
CA THR A 88 17.70 -5.50 6.57
C THR A 88 17.73 -5.13 5.09
N ARG A 89 18.90 -5.18 4.48
CA ARG A 89 19.08 -5.16 3.02
C ARG A 89 19.62 -6.49 2.50
N ASN A 90 19.90 -7.41 3.40
CA ASN A 90 20.27 -8.76 3.03
C ASN A 90 19.00 -9.63 2.90
N LYS A 91 18.68 -10.03 1.68
CA LYS A 91 17.50 -10.86 1.41
C LYS A 91 17.50 -12.19 2.18
N ALA A 92 18.67 -12.74 2.49
CA ALA A 92 18.78 -13.98 3.27
C ALA A 92 18.27 -13.80 4.71
N ASP A 93 18.56 -12.65 5.35
CA ASP A 93 18.11 -12.38 6.72
C ASP A 93 16.59 -12.32 6.81
N SER A 94 15.92 -11.79 5.76
CA SER A 94 14.46 -11.66 5.69
C SER A 94 13.71 -13.00 5.67
N GLY A 95 14.43 -14.11 5.58
CA GLY A 95 13.90 -15.47 5.66
C GLY A 95 14.04 -16.14 7.02
N THR A 96 14.81 -15.56 7.95
CA THR A 96 15.11 -16.18 9.26
C THR A 96 13.94 -16.10 10.24
N ASP A 97 13.83 -17.10 11.15
CA ASP A 97 12.79 -17.11 12.18
C ASP A 97 12.89 -15.87 13.10
N ALA A 98 14.10 -15.52 13.49
CA ALA A 98 14.34 -14.35 14.35
C ALA A 98 13.86 -13.04 13.71
N PHE A 99 14.08 -12.87 12.38
CA PHE A 99 13.66 -11.67 11.68
C PHE A 99 12.15 -11.54 11.55
N VAL A 100 11.45 -12.64 11.25
CA VAL A 100 9.99 -12.59 11.05
C VAL A 100 9.19 -12.68 12.35
N ALA A 101 9.78 -13.10 13.46
CA ALA A 101 9.08 -13.27 14.73
C ALA A 101 8.33 -11.99 15.19
N VAL A 102 8.93 -10.82 14.97
CA VAL A 102 8.29 -9.53 15.31
C VAL A 102 7.08 -9.21 14.42
N LEU A 103 7.09 -9.66 13.16
CA LEU A 103 5.98 -9.46 12.22
C LEU A 103 4.77 -10.33 12.59
N GLN A 104 5.02 -11.52 13.12
CA GLN A 104 3.97 -12.46 13.53
C GLN A 104 3.14 -11.95 14.69
N GLN A 105 3.73 -11.08 15.51
CA GLN A 105 3.07 -10.48 16.69
C GLN A 105 2.53 -9.08 16.43
N ALA A 106 2.89 -8.46 15.31
CA ALA A 106 2.49 -7.09 15.00
C ALA A 106 0.97 -6.98 14.77
N GLY A 107 0.37 -5.93 15.29
CA GLY A 107 -0.96 -5.45 14.92
C GLY A 107 -0.90 -4.49 13.72
N GLY A 108 0.22 -3.77 13.56
CA GLY A 108 0.45 -2.86 12.45
C GLY A 108 1.90 -2.81 11.99
N ILE A 109 2.09 -2.58 10.69
CA ILE A 109 3.41 -2.41 10.08
C ILE A 109 3.40 -1.14 9.25
N TRP A 110 4.47 -0.31 9.39
CA TRP A 110 4.61 0.92 8.63
C TRP A 110 5.91 0.94 7.82
N PHE A 111 5.78 1.09 6.51
CA PHE A 111 6.90 1.32 5.60
C PHE A 111 7.18 2.81 5.45
N THR A 112 8.43 3.25 5.68
CA THR A 112 8.82 4.64 5.48
C THR A 112 9.10 4.95 4.01
N GLY A 113 9.32 6.24 3.71
CA GLY A 113 9.73 6.68 2.38
C GLY A 113 11.20 6.39 2.06
N GLY A 114 11.58 6.62 0.81
CA GLY A 114 12.91 6.44 0.26
C GLY A 114 12.90 5.89 -1.17
N ARG A 115 13.65 4.81 -1.42
CA ARG A 115 13.77 4.19 -2.73
C ARG A 115 13.02 2.84 -2.76
N HIS A 116 12.09 2.71 -3.69
CA HIS A 116 11.21 1.54 -3.88
C HIS A 116 12.00 0.24 -4.08
N TRP A 117 13.01 0.25 -4.97
CA TRP A 117 13.81 -0.92 -5.30
C TRP A 117 14.47 -1.57 -4.07
N ARG A 118 14.80 -0.79 -3.02
CA ARG A 118 15.37 -1.33 -1.79
C ARG A 118 14.41 -2.25 -1.04
N LEU A 119 13.10 -1.92 -1.08
CA LEU A 119 12.06 -2.77 -0.50
C LEU A 119 11.88 -4.06 -1.31
N VAL A 120 11.93 -3.95 -2.64
CA VAL A 120 11.86 -5.10 -3.55
C VAL A 120 13.03 -6.04 -3.32
N ASP A 121 14.26 -5.53 -3.36
CA ASP A 121 15.47 -6.34 -3.14
C ASP A 121 15.46 -7.06 -1.79
N SER A 122 14.96 -6.40 -0.75
CA SER A 122 14.96 -6.96 0.60
C SER A 122 13.81 -7.93 0.86
N TYR A 123 12.61 -7.69 0.31
CA TYR A 123 11.39 -8.33 0.81
C TYR A 123 10.53 -9.03 -0.24
N LEU A 124 10.61 -8.65 -1.53
CA LEU A 124 9.76 -9.27 -2.56
C LEU A 124 10.15 -10.76 -2.75
N GLY A 125 9.15 -11.63 -2.73
CA GLY A 125 9.32 -13.08 -2.86
C GLY A 125 9.94 -13.74 -1.64
N THR A 126 10.02 -13.06 -0.49
CA THR A 126 10.61 -13.59 0.75
C THR A 126 9.53 -14.05 1.74
N ARG A 127 9.99 -14.59 2.87
CA ARG A 127 9.13 -14.91 4.00
C ARG A 127 8.50 -13.65 4.61
N VAL A 128 9.19 -12.51 4.60
CA VAL A 128 8.62 -11.23 5.06
C VAL A 128 7.35 -10.90 4.29
N GLN A 129 7.34 -11.01 2.96
CA GLN A 129 6.11 -10.75 2.18
C GLN A 129 4.96 -11.68 2.61
N ARG A 130 5.24 -12.95 2.88
CA ARG A 130 4.21 -13.89 3.38
C ARG A 130 3.67 -13.51 4.76
N GLU A 131 4.55 -13.08 5.67
CA GLU A 131 4.13 -12.62 7.01
C GLU A 131 3.32 -11.31 6.95
N LEU A 132 3.62 -10.42 6.00
CA LEU A 132 2.83 -9.23 5.73
C LEU A 132 1.41 -9.60 5.24
N MET A 133 1.30 -10.56 4.32
CA MET A 133 -0.02 -11.08 3.92
C MET A 133 -0.75 -11.75 5.09
N ALA A 134 -0.04 -12.53 5.91
CA ALA A 134 -0.61 -13.16 7.10
C ALA A 134 -1.07 -12.12 8.14
N LEU A 135 -0.39 -10.98 8.26
CA LEU A 135 -0.86 -9.86 9.10
C LEU A 135 -2.22 -9.34 8.62
N LEU A 136 -2.39 -9.13 7.33
CA LEU A 136 -3.69 -8.70 6.77
C LEU A 136 -4.76 -9.76 7.01
N GLU A 137 -4.46 -11.05 6.78
CA GLU A 137 -5.42 -12.15 6.99
C GLU A 137 -5.92 -12.24 8.44
N ARG A 138 -5.11 -11.88 9.44
CA ARG A 138 -5.55 -11.82 10.84
C ARG A 138 -6.12 -10.46 11.29
N GLY A 139 -6.41 -9.57 10.32
CA GLY A 139 -7.12 -8.32 10.57
C GLY A 139 -6.22 -7.13 10.91
N GLY A 140 -4.90 -7.24 10.80
CA GLY A 140 -3.96 -6.16 11.07
C GLY A 140 -3.91 -5.09 9.97
N VAL A 141 -3.03 -4.10 10.14
CA VAL A 141 -2.91 -2.97 9.21
C VAL A 141 -1.50 -2.85 8.65
N ILE A 142 -1.39 -2.60 7.34
CA ILE A 142 -0.15 -2.19 6.69
C ILE A 142 -0.28 -0.72 6.29
N GLY A 143 0.63 0.11 6.79
CA GLY A 143 0.75 1.51 6.42
C GLY A 143 2.04 1.79 5.67
N GLY A 144 2.07 2.92 4.97
CA GLY A 144 3.29 3.38 4.35
C GLY A 144 3.16 4.75 3.71
N THR A 145 4.30 5.44 3.61
CA THR A 145 4.39 6.76 3.00
C THR A 145 5.41 6.79 1.87
N SER A 146 5.14 7.56 0.82
CA SER A 146 6.04 7.73 -0.34
C SER A 146 6.40 6.36 -0.98
N ALA A 147 7.65 5.91 -0.95
CA ALA A 147 8.04 4.59 -1.42
C ALA A 147 7.29 3.46 -0.70
N GLY A 148 7.02 3.62 0.61
CA GLY A 148 6.21 2.70 1.40
C GLY A 148 4.73 2.68 1.02
N ALA A 149 4.22 3.72 0.38
CA ALA A 149 2.88 3.74 -0.22
C ALA A 149 2.88 2.97 -1.56
N THR A 150 3.80 3.33 -2.45
CA THR A 150 3.89 2.76 -3.80
C THR A 150 4.07 1.24 -3.79
N ILE A 151 4.90 0.72 -2.87
CA ILE A 151 5.18 -0.72 -2.77
C ILE A 151 3.95 -1.58 -2.44
N GLN A 152 2.85 -0.99 -1.95
CA GLN A 152 1.63 -1.69 -1.58
C GLN A 152 0.78 -2.10 -2.79
N GLY A 153 0.95 -1.44 -3.93
CA GLY A 153 0.34 -1.85 -5.21
C GLY A 153 0.96 -3.15 -5.75
N SER A 154 0.30 -3.77 -6.71
CA SER A 154 0.89 -4.88 -7.47
C SER A 154 1.82 -4.40 -8.57
N PHE A 155 1.58 -3.20 -9.12
CA PHE A 155 2.47 -2.56 -10.10
C PHE A 155 3.18 -1.37 -9.44
N MET A 156 4.50 -1.40 -9.44
CA MET A 156 5.32 -0.39 -8.80
C MET A 156 5.88 0.60 -9.82
N VAL A 157 5.40 1.84 -9.78
CA VAL A 157 5.98 2.95 -10.53
C VAL A 157 7.24 3.48 -9.83
N ARG A 158 8.13 4.15 -10.59
CA ARG A 158 9.36 4.81 -10.06
C ARG A 158 10.33 3.86 -9.34
N GLY A 159 10.32 2.57 -9.73
CA GLY A 159 11.17 1.54 -9.14
C GLY A 159 12.63 1.63 -9.52
N ALA A 160 12.98 2.28 -10.63
CA ALA A 160 14.33 2.31 -11.19
C ALA A 160 15.42 2.71 -10.19
N ARG A 161 16.53 1.98 -10.18
CA ARG A 161 17.71 2.31 -9.36
C ARG A 161 18.33 3.65 -9.76
N SER A 162 18.33 3.96 -11.05
CA SER A 162 18.92 5.18 -11.64
C SER A 162 18.19 6.47 -11.28
N GLY A 163 16.90 6.41 -10.93
CA GLY A 163 16.14 7.61 -10.57
C GLY A 163 14.65 7.36 -10.33
N ASN A 164 14.00 8.28 -9.68
CA ASN A 164 12.56 8.22 -9.39
C ASN A 164 11.69 8.97 -10.42
N THR A 165 12.26 9.42 -11.51
CA THR A 165 11.54 10.03 -12.65
C THR A 165 11.10 8.99 -13.68
N ILE A 166 11.70 7.80 -13.66
CA ILE A 166 11.35 6.69 -14.54
C ILE A 166 10.12 6.01 -13.98
N MET A 167 8.99 6.13 -14.68
CA MET A 167 7.71 5.61 -14.22
C MET A 167 7.64 4.09 -14.33
N ILE A 168 8.16 3.51 -15.40
CA ILE A 168 8.13 2.07 -15.67
C ILE A 168 9.58 1.61 -15.82
N ASP A 169 10.00 0.68 -14.97
CA ASP A 169 11.30 0.03 -15.05
C ASP A 169 11.11 -1.46 -15.34
N GLN A 170 11.94 -2.04 -16.20
CA GLN A 170 11.76 -3.42 -16.65
C GLN A 170 12.08 -4.45 -15.56
N GLU A 171 12.95 -4.10 -14.62
CA GLU A 171 13.37 -4.97 -13.53
C GLU A 171 12.57 -4.71 -12.24
N TYR A 172 12.23 -3.43 -11.98
CA TYR A 172 11.61 -2.98 -10.74
C TYR A 172 10.19 -2.44 -10.97
N HIS A 173 9.28 -3.29 -11.45
CA HIS A 173 7.87 -2.95 -11.66
C HIS A 173 6.90 -3.76 -10.79
N ASP A 174 7.36 -4.77 -10.07
CA ASP A 174 6.54 -5.54 -9.16
C ASP A 174 6.54 -4.93 -7.75
N GLY A 175 5.35 -4.70 -7.19
CA GLY A 175 5.15 -4.33 -5.79
C GLY A 175 4.79 -5.52 -4.93
N LEU A 176 4.50 -5.29 -3.64
CA LEU A 176 4.14 -6.36 -2.71
C LEU A 176 2.71 -6.91 -2.93
N GLY A 177 1.88 -6.22 -3.72
CA GLY A 177 0.61 -6.75 -4.20
C GLY A 177 -0.52 -6.78 -3.18
N PHE A 178 -0.51 -5.92 -2.17
CA PHE A 178 -1.63 -5.79 -1.22
C PHE A 178 -2.87 -5.20 -1.90
N LEU A 179 -2.68 -4.32 -2.92
CA LEU A 179 -3.71 -3.90 -3.88
C LEU A 179 -3.40 -4.51 -5.24
N ARG A 180 -4.26 -5.40 -5.72
CA ARG A 180 -4.10 -6.10 -6.99
C ARG A 180 -4.61 -5.27 -8.16
N GLY A 181 -3.86 -5.25 -9.26
CA GLY A 181 -4.20 -4.46 -10.46
C GLY A 181 -4.14 -2.95 -10.21
N VAL A 182 -3.33 -2.49 -9.25
CA VAL A 182 -3.23 -1.08 -8.86
C VAL A 182 -1.77 -0.63 -8.93
N ALA A 183 -1.55 0.53 -9.55
CA ALA A 183 -0.32 1.31 -9.51
C ALA A 183 -0.51 2.55 -8.62
N ILE A 184 0.44 2.83 -7.72
CA ILE A 184 0.34 3.93 -6.76
C ILE A 184 1.49 4.90 -6.98
N ASP A 185 1.19 6.16 -7.28
CA ASP A 185 2.14 7.27 -7.30
C ASP A 185 1.95 8.19 -6.08
N GLN A 186 2.94 8.97 -5.74
CA GLN A 186 3.03 9.74 -4.51
C GLN A 186 3.62 11.15 -4.75
N HIS A 187 3.43 12.07 -3.79
CA HIS A 187 3.83 13.49 -3.86
C HIS A 187 3.21 14.18 -5.09
N LEU A 188 1.99 13.85 -5.42
CA LEU A 188 1.39 14.10 -6.73
C LEU A 188 1.38 15.58 -7.13
N LEU A 189 0.64 16.41 -6.39
CA LEU A 189 0.50 17.85 -6.68
C LEU A 189 1.73 18.62 -6.22
N THR A 190 2.26 18.26 -5.06
CA THR A 190 3.46 18.91 -4.48
C THR A 190 4.66 18.84 -5.42
N ARG A 191 4.78 17.79 -6.22
CA ARG A 191 5.87 17.61 -7.21
C ARG A 191 5.41 17.73 -8.67
N GLN A 192 4.19 18.22 -8.91
CA GLN A 192 3.63 18.44 -10.26
C GLN A 192 3.67 17.18 -11.14
N ARG A 193 3.19 16.06 -10.58
CA ARG A 193 3.25 14.71 -11.19
C ARG A 193 1.92 14.22 -11.75
N GLU A 194 0.93 15.10 -11.91
CA GLU A 194 -0.44 14.75 -12.30
C GLU A 194 -0.53 14.02 -13.64
N ARG A 195 0.50 14.19 -14.49
CA ARG A 195 0.53 13.56 -15.81
C ARG A 195 1.36 12.28 -15.87
N ASP A 196 2.15 12.00 -14.85
CA ASP A 196 3.15 10.92 -14.89
C ASP A 196 2.51 9.53 -14.94
N MET A 197 1.32 9.36 -14.36
CA MET A 197 0.59 8.08 -14.38
C MET A 197 -0.09 7.79 -15.73
N LEU A 198 -0.34 8.80 -16.56
CA LEU A 198 -1.05 8.61 -17.84
C LEU A 198 -0.37 7.60 -18.78
N PRO A 199 0.94 7.67 -19.05
CA PRO A 199 1.62 6.65 -19.86
C PRO A 199 1.56 5.25 -19.24
N VAL A 200 1.49 5.14 -17.91
CA VAL A 200 1.41 3.84 -17.23
C VAL A 200 0.08 3.16 -17.53
N VAL A 201 -1.05 3.88 -17.35
CA VAL A 201 -2.38 3.29 -17.62
C VAL A 201 -2.66 3.14 -19.12
N GLU A 202 -1.94 3.84 -19.99
CA GLU A 202 -2.00 3.63 -21.44
C GLU A 202 -1.28 2.34 -21.86
N LEU A 203 -0.13 2.05 -21.30
CA LEU A 203 0.65 0.82 -21.58
C LEU A 203 0.07 -0.40 -20.85
N HIS A 204 -0.61 -0.19 -19.72
CA HIS A 204 -1.20 -1.23 -18.86
C HIS A 204 -2.68 -0.91 -18.61
N PRO A 205 -3.56 -1.10 -19.62
CA PRO A 205 -4.98 -0.70 -19.54
C PRO A 205 -5.79 -1.44 -18.46
N GLU A 206 -5.29 -2.57 -17.98
CA GLU A 206 -5.86 -3.34 -16.87
C GLU A 206 -5.64 -2.68 -15.52
N LEU A 207 -4.64 -1.81 -15.37
CA LEU A 207 -4.32 -1.17 -14.10
C LEU A 207 -5.30 -0.05 -13.74
N LEU A 208 -5.52 0.12 -12.45
CA LEU A 208 -6.05 1.33 -11.84
C LEU A 208 -4.87 2.15 -11.30
N GLY A 209 -4.69 3.36 -11.78
CA GLY A 209 -3.70 4.29 -11.25
C GLY A 209 -4.26 5.13 -10.10
N LEU A 210 -3.53 5.23 -9.00
CA LEU A 210 -3.84 6.09 -7.86
C LEU A 210 -2.67 7.05 -7.63
N GLY A 211 -2.94 8.35 -7.66
CA GLY A 211 -1.93 9.38 -7.36
C GLY A 211 -2.26 10.10 -6.07
N LEU A 212 -1.43 9.98 -5.03
CA LEU A 212 -1.67 10.57 -3.72
C LEU A 212 -0.76 11.76 -3.48
N ASP A 213 -1.32 12.88 -3.01
CA ASP A 213 -0.51 14.05 -2.67
C ASP A 213 -0.02 14.02 -1.21
N GLU A 214 0.91 14.90 -0.88
CA GLU A 214 1.47 15.01 0.48
C GLU A 214 0.40 15.34 1.52
N GLY A 215 0.58 14.88 2.75
CA GLY A 215 -0.37 15.06 3.84
C GLY A 215 -1.73 14.39 3.62
N THR A 216 -1.83 13.51 2.64
CA THR A 216 -3.08 12.83 2.24
C THR A 216 -2.86 11.32 2.13
N ALA A 217 -3.85 10.55 2.55
CA ALA A 217 -3.82 9.10 2.50
C ALA A 217 -5.17 8.53 2.05
N ILE A 218 -5.15 7.27 1.63
CA ILE A 218 -6.35 6.44 1.54
C ILE A 218 -6.32 5.37 2.62
N ILE A 219 -7.48 5.14 3.26
CA ILE A 219 -7.70 4.04 4.19
C ILE A 219 -8.50 2.98 3.44
N VAL A 220 -7.87 1.83 3.19
CA VAL A 220 -8.47 0.74 2.43
C VAL A 220 -9.00 -0.34 3.35
N THR A 221 -10.23 -0.75 3.13
CA THR A 221 -10.88 -1.90 3.77
C THR A 221 -11.61 -2.71 2.71
N GLY A 222 -11.18 -3.94 2.48
CA GLY A 222 -11.69 -4.73 1.35
C GLY A 222 -11.49 -3.99 0.02
N ASP A 223 -12.51 -3.97 -0.81
CA ASP A 223 -12.50 -3.30 -2.11
C ASP A 223 -12.94 -1.82 -2.04
N ARG A 224 -12.85 -1.17 -0.89
CA ARG A 224 -13.20 0.25 -0.73
C ARG A 224 -12.09 1.03 -0.06
N PHE A 225 -11.97 2.30 -0.44
CA PHE A 225 -11.16 3.24 0.33
C PHE A 225 -11.90 4.55 0.60
N GLU A 226 -11.45 5.23 1.66
CA GLU A 226 -11.78 6.60 2.04
C GLU A 226 -10.53 7.46 1.95
N VAL A 227 -10.67 8.69 1.44
CA VAL A 227 -9.59 9.69 1.42
C VAL A 227 -9.58 10.45 2.74
N VAL A 228 -8.41 10.54 3.37
CA VAL A 228 -8.17 11.30 4.60
C VAL A 228 -6.98 12.25 4.43
N GLY A 229 -6.97 13.35 5.17
CA GLY A 229 -5.89 14.34 5.12
C GLY A 229 -6.28 15.63 4.44
N VAL A 230 -5.31 16.41 3.95
CA VAL A 230 -5.48 17.82 3.61
C VAL A 230 -5.52 18.13 2.11
N SER A 231 -5.12 17.19 1.25
CA SER A 231 -5.06 17.37 -0.19
C SER A 231 -5.95 16.37 -0.95
N LYS A 232 -5.48 15.82 -2.07
CA LYS A 232 -6.31 15.06 -3.01
C LYS A 232 -5.66 13.74 -3.41
N VAL A 233 -6.50 12.84 -3.89
CA VAL A 233 -6.13 11.59 -4.57
C VAL A 233 -6.66 11.63 -5.99
N ALA A 234 -5.80 11.42 -6.98
CA ALA A 234 -6.18 11.29 -8.38
C ALA A 234 -6.45 9.84 -8.76
N ILE A 235 -7.45 9.63 -9.58
CA ILE A 235 -7.85 8.34 -10.13
C ILE A 235 -7.54 8.34 -11.62
N TYR A 236 -6.80 7.32 -12.09
CA TYR A 236 -6.40 7.16 -13.48
C TYR A 236 -6.89 5.82 -14.00
N GLU A 237 -7.52 5.86 -15.17
CA GLU A 237 -7.95 4.68 -15.91
C GLU A 237 -7.63 4.88 -17.39
N HIS A 238 -7.32 3.80 -18.08
CA HIS A 238 -7.08 3.82 -19.54
C HIS A 238 -8.26 4.47 -20.28
N ALA A 239 -7.93 5.32 -21.26
CA ALA A 239 -8.87 6.03 -22.12
C ALA A 239 -9.92 6.90 -21.41
N LYS A 240 -9.70 7.26 -20.12
CA LYS A 240 -10.56 8.16 -19.37
C LYS A 240 -9.80 9.37 -18.84
N PRO A 241 -10.42 10.56 -18.78
CA PRO A 241 -9.86 11.68 -18.06
C PRO A 241 -9.67 11.32 -16.58
N HIS A 242 -8.48 11.61 -16.03
CA HIS A 242 -8.28 11.48 -14.58
C HIS A 242 -9.11 12.53 -13.82
N TYR A 243 -9.45 12.20 -12.59
CA TYR A 243 -10.20 13.10 -11.70
C TYR A 243 -9.73 12.94 -10.26
N PHE A 244 -10.12 13.91 -9.42
CA PHE A 244 -9.67 13.98 -8.04
C PHE A 244 -10.77 13.65 -7.04
N LEU A 245 -10.36 12.99 -5.96
CA LEU A 245 -11.14 12.81 -4.73
C LEU A 245 -10.47 13.63 -3.62
N SER A 246 -11.26 14.38 -2.87
CA SER A 246 -10.82 15.13 -1.67
C SER A 246 -11.15 14.33 -0.40
N ALA A 247 -10.68 14.82 0.76
CA ALA A 247 -10.98 14.22 2.07
C ALA A 247 -12.47 13.90 2.24
N GLY A 248 -12.76 12.73 2.79
CA GLY A 248 -14.10 12.15 2.91
C GLY A 248 -14.63 11.51 1.62
N GLY A 249 -13.94 11.65 0.49
CA GLY A 249 -14.29 10.96 -0.75
C GLY A 249 -14.07 9.46 -0.62
N GLN A 250 -15.01 8.66 -1.12
CA GLN A 250 -14.96 7.20 -1.09
C GLN A 250 -14.96 6.62 -2.50
N PHE A 251 -14.30 5.48 -2.67
CA PHE A 251 -14.15 4.82 -3.96
C PHE A 251 -14.25 3.29 -3.81
N ASP A 252 -14.93 2.66 -4.74
CA ASP A 252 -15.02 1.20 -4.89
C ASP A 252 -13.97 0.75 -5.91
N LEU A 253 -12.93 0.08 -5.44
CA LEU A 253 -11.78 -0.39 -6.23
C LEU A 253 -12.18 -1.44 -7.27
N ALA A 254 -13.08 -2.36 -6.90
CA ALA A 254 -13.50 -3.45 -7.78
C ALA A 254 -14.40 -2.95 -8.92
N LYS A 255 -15.27 -2.00 -8.63
CA LYS A 255 -16.17 -1.40 -9.62
C LYS A 255 -15.56 -0.21 -10.35
N ARG A 256 -14.44 0.32 -9.82
CA ARG A 256 -13.79 1.55 -10.29
C ARG A 256 -14.76 2.75 -10.32
N LEU A 257 -15.49 2.94 -9.24
CA LEU A 257 -16.52 3.97 -9.14
C LEU A 257 -16.41 4.75 -7.82
N LYS A 258 -16.62 6.07 -7.93
CA LYS A 258 -16.84 6.90 -6.76
C LYS A 258 -18.12 6.44 -6.04
N VAL A 259 -18.04 6.27 -4.72
CA VAL A 259 -19.21 5.95 -3.91
C VAL A 259 -19.94 7.25 -3.59
N SER A 260 -21.20 7.36 -4.02
CA SER A 260 -22.07 8.46 -3.62
C SER A 260 -22.42 8.33 -2.14
N LYS A 261 -22.41 9.46 -1.42
CA LYS A 261 -22.90 9.52 -0.05
C LYS A 261 -24.39 9.27 0.00
#